data_09268b804b0ba9c07343c4930681b697
#
_entry.id   09268b804b0ba9c07343c4930681b697
#
_cell.length_a   1.000
_cell.length_b   1.000
_cell.length_c   1.000
_cell.angle_alpha   90.00
_cell.angle_beta   90.00
_cell.angle_gamma   90.00
#
_symmetry.space_group_name_H-M   'P 1'
#
loop_
_entity.id
_entity.type
_entity.pdbx_description
1 polymer ?
#
loop_
_entity_poly.entity_id
_entity_poly.type
_entity_poly.pdbx_seq_one_letter_code
_entity_poly.pdbx_strand_id
1 'polypeptide(L)'
;DVAPLDRGENVRREICLTLEEMNIRPESSHHEQGPGQNEVDFKHAAPLTAADDVITFKNVVKTVAARNGLYGSFSPKPLADKPGSGMHVNISLARGGRNIFAPGPDGAYSPAMRSFIAGVLARAGEICAFTNPVPGSYARFGSFEAPRYVAWSHQNRSQLIRIPAAPAPEYARIEVRMPDVSCNPYLAFALLLAAGFEGMERKMELAEETPYDLYTANAGALE
;
A
#
# COMPACT_ATOMS: atom_id res chain seq x y z
N ASP A 1 -17.17 2.05 -10.69
CA ASP A 1 -18.30 2.68 -11.40
C ASP A 1 -17.83 3.36 -12.68
N VAL A 2 -18.78 3.64 -13.56
CA VAL A 2 -18.58 4.43 -14.79
C VAL A 2 -19.65 5.51 -14.84
N ALA A 3 -19.42 6.57 -15.64
CA ALA A 3 -20.43 7.62 -15.82
C ALA A 3 -21.74 7.01 -16.37
N PRO A 4 -22.93 7.48 -15.92
CA PRO A 4 -23.17 8.62 -15.03
C PRO A 4 -23.16 8.29 -13.51
N LEU A 5 -22.84 7.05 -13.13
CA LEU A 5 -22.83 6.60 -11.73
C LEU A 5 -21.59 7.12 -10.97
N ASP A 6 -20.46 7.21 -11.64
CA ASP A 6 -19.24 7.77 -11.10
C ASP A 6 -19.28 9.30 -11.06
N ARG A 7 -19.73 9.83 -9.94
CA ARG A 7 -19.84 11.28 -9.72
C ARG A 7 -18.48 11.95 -9.41
N GLY A 8 -17.47 11.16 -9.09
CA GLY A 8 -16.11 11.63 -8.77
C GLY A 8 -15.19 11.77 -9.97
N GLU A 9 -15.59 11.31 -11.16
CA GLU A 9 -14.72 11.23 -12.33
C GLU A 9 -14.09 12.57 -12.71
N ASN A 10 -14.86 13.64 -12.79
CA ASN A 10 -14.36 14.96 -13.15
C ASN A 10 -13.37 15.51 -12.13
N VAL A 11 -13.64 15.30 -10.83
CA VAL A 11 -12.76 15.75 -9.74
C VAL A 11 -11.45 14.94 -9.76
N ARG A 12 -11.51 13.61 -9.93
CA ARG A 12 -10.30 12.79 -10.09
C ARG A 12 -9.48 13.20 -11.31
N ARG A 13 -10.14 13.48 -12.43
CA ARG A 13 -9.48 13.97 -13.64
C ARG A 13 -8.74 15.28 -13.39
N GLU A 14 -9.39 16.27 -12.73
CA GLU A 14 -8.73 17.53 -12.37
C GLU A 14 -7.54 17.29 -11.44
N ILE A 15 -7.67 16.39 -10.45
CA ILE A 15 -6.57 15.99 -9.58
C ILE A 15 -5.41 15.41 -10.40
N CYS A 16 -5.67 14.44 -11.28
CA CYS A 16 -4.63 13.81 -12.09
C CYS A 16 -3.90 14.81 -12.98
N LEU A 17 -4.62 15.68 -13.68
CA LEU A 17 -4.02 16.71 -14.52
C LEU A 17 -3.16 17.69 -13.71
N THR A 18 -3.64 18.10 -12.54
CA THR A 18 -2.85 18.98 -11.64
C THR A 18 -1.58 18.28 -11.15
N LEU A 19 -1.65 17.00 -10.81
CA LEU A 19 -0.47 16.21 -10.43
C LEU A 19 0.54 16.11 -11.57
N GLU A 20 0.08 15.88 -12.80
CA GLU A 20 0.95 15.83 -13.99
C GLU A 20 1.69 17.17 -14.21
N GLU A 21 1.01 18.30 -14.05
CA GLU A 21 1.61 19.62 -14.11
C GLU A 21 2.67 19.84 -13.01
N MET A 22 2.54 19.15 -11.87
CA MET A 22 3.52 19.14 -10.77
C MET A 22 4.60 18.06 -10.92
N ASN A 23 4.69 17.37 -12.07
CA ASN A 23 5.58 16.25 -12.34
C ASN A 23 5.35 14.99 -11.49
N ILE A 24 4.20 14.87 -10.84
CA ILE A 24 3.75 13.63 -10.22
C ILE A 24 2.90 12.91 -11.27
N ARG A 25 3.32 11.71 -11.67
CA ARG A 25 2.68 10.98 -12.79
C ARG A 25 1.65 9.98 -12.27
N PRO A 26 0.34 10.24 -12.39
CA PRO A 26 -0.68 9.25 -12.12
C PRO A 26 -0.50 8.04 -13.05
N GLU A 27 -0.71 6.85 -12.52
CA GLU A 27 -0.67 5.59 -13.25
C GLU A 27 -2.07 5.03 -13.46
N SER A 28 -2.91 5.13 -12.43
CA SER A 28 -4.33 4.82 -12.50
C SER A 28 -5.16 5.74 -11.62
N SER A 29 -6.43 5.90 -11.94
CA SER A 29 -7.42 6.51 -11.04
C SER A 29 -8.78 5.88 -11.25
N HIS A 30 -9.46 5.55 -10.15
CA HIS A 30 -10.77 4.90 -10.21
C HIS A 30 -11.61 5.17 -8.97
N HIS A 31 -12.91 4.92 -9.10
CA HIS A 31 -13.84 4.87 -7.98
C HIS A 31 -13.67 3.54 -7.25
N GLU A 32 -13.44 3.59 -5.95
CA GLU A 32 -13.29 2.43 -5.08
C GLU A 32 -14.64 1.88 -4.58
N GLN A 33 -14.60 0.85 -3.71
CA GLN A 33 -15.78 0.14 -3.24
C GLN A 33 -16.68 0.99 -2.31
N GLY A 34 -16.10 1.92 -1.58
CA GLY A 34 -16.85 2.77 -0.64
C GLY A 34 -17.57 3.91 -1.34
N PRO A 35 -18.74 4.37 -0.83
CA PRO A 35 -19.44 5.51 -1.38
C PRO A 35 -18.57 6.77 -1.39
N GLY A 36 -18.34 7.35 -2.56
CA GLY A 36 -17.47 8.51 -2.74
C GLY A 36 -15.98 8.25 -2.48
N GLN A 37 -15.60 7.01 -2.35
CA GLN A 37 -14.19 6.62 -2.21
C GLN A 37 -13.51 6.59 -3.57
N ASN A 38 -12.36 7.22 -3.67
CA ASN A 38 -11.59 7.32 -4.89
C ASN A 38 -10.13 6.95 -4.60
N GLU A 39 -9.50 6.31 -5.58
CA GLU A 39 -8.08 5.94 -5.54
C GLU A 39 -7.34 6.58 -6.70
N VAL A 40 -6.13 7.01 -6.44
CA VAL A 40 -5.16 7.44 -7.44
C VAL A 40 -3.83 6.80 -7.12
N ASP A 41 -3.32 6.01 -8.05
CA ASP A 41 -1.97 5.47 -8.01
C ASP A 41 -1.05 6.36 -8.84
N PHE A 42 0.17 6.54 -8.40
CA PHE A 42 1.20 7.25 -9.17
C PHE A 42 2.48 6.42 -9.26
N LYS A 43 3.24 6.70 -10.32
CA LYS A 43 4.45 5.95 -10.64
C LYS A 43 5.45 5.98 -9.49
N HIS A 44 6.19 4.88 -9.36
CA HIS A 44 7.25 4.76 -8.36
C HIS A 44 8.30 5.86 -8.51
N ALA A 45 8.83 6.27 -7.36
CA ALA A 45 9.94 7.22 -7.25
C ALA A 45 10.91 6.76 -6.15
N ALA A 46 12.02 7.47 -5.99
CA ALA A 46 12.89 7.30 -4.83
C ALA A 46 12.10 7.56 -3.53
N PRO A 47 12.38 6.89 -2.41
CA PRO A 47 11.54 6.91 -1.22
C PRO A 47 11.23 8.32 -0.67
N LEU A 48 12.22 9.21 -0.68
CA LEU A 48 12.03 10.58 -0.23
C LEU A 48 11.10 11.36 -1.18
N THR A 49 11.33 11.26 -2.48
CA THR A 49 10.46 11.86 -3.51
C THR A 49 9.04 11.31 -3.41
N ALA A 50 8.89 9.98 -3.25
CA ALA A 50 7.56 9.38 -3.09
C ALA A 50 6.84 9.89 -1.84
N ALA A 51 7.55 10.16 -0.75
CA ALA A 51 6.96 10.76 0.45
C ALA A 51 6.53 12.21 0.21
N ASP A 52 7.34 13.01 -0.49
CA ASP A 52 6.99 14.38 -0.94
C ASP A 52 5.75 14.35 -1.84
N ASP A 53 5.68 13.41 -2.77
CA ASP A 53 4.56 13.22 -3.70
C ASP A 53 3.26 12.89 -2.95
N VAL A 54 3.31 12.04 -1.91
CA VAL A 54 2.14 11.75 -1.06
C VAL A 54 1.62 12.99 -0.34
N ILE A 55 2.51 13.82 0.21
CA ILE A 55 2.11 15.07 0.88
C ILE A 55 1.50 16.05 -0.12
N THR A 56 2.12 16.19 -1.27
CA THR A 56 1.63 17.04 -2.37
C THR A 56 0.28 16.55 -2.87
N PHE A 57 0.14 15.25 -3.11
CA PHE A 57 -1.12 14.61 -3.48
C PHE A 57 -2.25 14.94 -2.50
N LYS A 58 -2.02 14.80 -1.19
CA LYS A 58 -3.03 15.12 -0.17
C LYS A 58 -3.49 16.58 -0.24
N ASN A 59 -2.56 17.49 -0.51
CA ASN A 59 -2.88 18.91 -0.65
C ASN A 59 -3.66 19.20 -1.94
N VAL A 60 -3.26 18.61 -3.06
CA VAL A 60 -3.98 18.72 -4.34
C VAL A 60 -5.40 18.20 -4.20
N VAL A 61 -5.59 17.00 -3.64
CA VAL A 61 -6.92 16.42 -3.42
C VAL A 61 -7.82 17.34 -2.60
N LYS A 62 -7.34 17.84 -1.47
CA LYS A 62 -8.12 18.75 -0.61
C LYS A 62 -8.47 20.05 -1.33
N THR A 63 -7.53 20.62 -2.08
CA THR A 63 -7.72 21.87 -2.80
C THR A 63 -8.73 21.71 -3.94
N VAL A 64 -8.55 20.69 -4.76
CA VAL A 64 -9.44 20.42 -5.91
C VAL A 64 -10.84 20.04 -5.41
N ALA A 65 -10.95 19.20 -4.38
CA ALA A 65 -12.23 18.86 -3.78
C ALA A 65 -12.96 20.12 -3.28
N ALA A 66 -12.28 21.01 -2.54
CA ALA A 66 -12.89 22.26 -2.03
C ALA A 66 -13.37 23.18 -3.16
N ARG A 67 -12.60 23.30 -4.26
CA ARG A 67 -13.00 24.06 -5.45
C ARG A 67 -14.25 23.50 -6.13
N ASN A 68 -14.47 22.20 -6.01
CA ASN A 68 -15.65 21.52 -6.54
C ASN A 68 -16.79 21.35 -5.51
N GLY A 69 -16.76 22.08 -4.38
CA GLY A 69 -17.80 22.03 -3.35
C GLY A 69 -17.81 20.71 -2.56
N LEU A 70 -16.70 19.97 -2.56
CA LEU A 70 -16.53 18.69 -1.87
C LEU A 70 -15.52 18.81 -0.74
N TYR A 71 -15.48 17.79 0.12
CA TYR A 71 -14.49 17.65 1.17
C TYR A 71 -13.61 16.40 0.92
N GLY A 72 -12.32 16.62 0.71
CA GLY A 72 -11.34 15.53 0.56
C GLY A 72 -10.94 14.96 1.93
N SER A 73 -11.46 13.79 2.28
CA SER A 73 -11.17 13.10 3.54
C SER A 73 -10.04 12.09 3.39
N PHE A 74 -9.06 12.17 4.29
CA PHE A 74 -8.01 11.17 4.50
C PHE A 74 -8.18 10.47 5.86
N SER A 75 -9.43 10.24 6.27
CA SER A 75 -9.75 9.40 7.42
C SER A 75 -9.53 7.93 7.06
N PRO A 76 -8.85 7.11 7.89
CA PRO A 76 -8.63 5.69 7.59
C PRO A 76 -9.91 4.85 7.62
N LYS A 77 -10.93 5.29 8.34
CA LYS A 77 -12.25 4.63 8.40
C LYS A 77 -13.36 5.69 8.51
N PRO A 78 -13.70 6.36 7.39
CA PRO A 78 -14.70 7.43 7.43
C PRO A 78 -16.12 6.94 7.70
N LEU A 79 -16.47 5.73 7.29
CA LEU A 79 -17.77 5.09 7.48
C LEU A 79 -17.56 3.72 8.13
N ALA A 80 -18.25 3.44 9.23
CA ALA A 80 -18.04 2.26 10.06
C ALA A 80 -18.29 0.93 9.31
N ASP A 81 -19.32 0.91 8.46
CA ASP A 81 -19.80 -0.28 7.73
C ASP A 81 -19.33 -0.33 6.26
N LYS A 82 -18.40 0.54 5.87
CA LYS A 82 -17.88 0.64 4.50
C LYS A 82 -16.36 0.44 4.47
N PRO A 83 -15.76 0.19 3.31
CA PRO A 83 -14.31 0.12 3.17
C PRO A 83 -13.59 1.33 3.76
N GLY A 84 -12.43 1.08 4.38
CA GLY A 84 -11.53 2.13 4.86
C GLY A 84 -10.54 2.58 3.79
N SER A 85 -9.78 3.63 4.09
CA SER A 85 -8.78 4.20 3.18
C SER A 85 -7.38 3.71 3.56
N GLY A 86 -6.85 2.79 2.75
CA GLY A 86 -5.47 2.31 2.85
C GLY A 86 -4.49 3.22 2.11
N MET A 87 -3.23 3.15 2.49
CA MET A 87 -2.10 3.65 1.71
C MET A 87 -1.17 2.47 1.45
N HIS A 88 -1.43 1.71 0.40
CA HIS A 88 -0.64 0.55 0.06
C HIS A 88 0.72 0.98 -0.49
N VAL A 89 1.80 0.47 0.10
CA VAL A 89 3.17 0.84 -0.26
C VAL A 89 3.79 -0.26 -1.10
N ASN A 90 3.96 0.01 -2.39
CA ASN A 90 4.69 -0.88 -3.29
C ASN A 90 6.18 -0.60 -3.17
N ILE A 91 6.98 -1.64 -2.88
CA ILE A 91 8.42 -1.54 -2.67
C ILE A 91 9.16 -2.50 -3.61
N SER A 92 10.13 -1.98 -4.32
CA SER A 92 11.16 -2.76 -5.01
C SER A 92 12.53 -2.21 -4.67
N LEU A 93 13.57 -3.05 -4.73
CA LEU A 93 14.94 -2.63 -4.49
C LEU A 93 15.79 -2.88 -5.73
N ALA A 94 16.67 -1.94 -6.03
CA ALA A 94 17.62 -2.06 -7.14
C ALA A 94 19.06 -1.95 -6.66
N ARG A 95 19.95 -2.71 -7.29
CA ARG A 95 21.40 -2.62 -7.12
C ARG A 95 22.06 -2.63 -8.50
N GLY A 96 22.84 -1.59 -8.79
CA GLY A 96 23.48 -1.46 -10.10
C GLY A 96 22.48 -1.41 -11.27
N GLY A 97 21.33 -0.77 -11.07
CA GLY A 97 20.27 -0.66 -12.09
C GLY A 97 19.43 -1.92 -12.32
N ARG A 98 19.64 -2.99 -11.53
CA ARG A 98 18.86 -4.23 -11.62
C ARG A 98 17.98 -4.41 -10.40
N ASN A 99 16.72 -4.80 -10.62
CA ASN A 99 15.80 -5.15 -9.56
C ASN A 99 16.29 -6.41 -8.83
N ILE A 100 16.64 -6.30 -7.54
CA ILE A 100 17.12 -7.43 -6.74
C ILE A 100 15.99 -8.27 -6.13
N PHE A 101 14.74 -7.84 -6.29
CA PHE A 101 13.55 -8.64 -5.97
C PHE A 101 13.14 -9.58 -7.10
N ALA A 102 13.72 -9.40 -8.31
CA ALA A 102 13.44 -10.26 -9.45
C ALA A 102 13.59 -11.75 -9.09
N PRO A 103 12.65 -12.60 -9.54
CA PRO A 103 12.74 -14.03 -9.31
C PRO A 103 13.95 -14.63 -10.02
N GLY A 104 14.43 -15.76 -9.50
CA GLY A 104 15.45 -16.57 -10.14
C GLY A 104 14.96 -17.22 -11.44
N PRO A 105 15.86 -17.89 -12.20
CA PRO A 105 15.50 -18.59 -13.43
C PRO A 105 14.48 -19.73 -13.21
N ASP A 106 14.37 -20.24 -12.02
CA ASP A 106 13.41 -21.25 -11.56
C ASP A 106 12.05 -20.67 -11.16
N GLY A 107 11.90 -19.35 -11.24
CA GLY A 107 10.70 -18.63 -10.80
C GLY A 107 10.62 -18.40 -9.28
N ALA A 108 11.61 -18.87 -8.50
CA ALA A 108 11.60 -18.68 -7.05
C ALA A 108 11.89 -17.21 -6.68
N TYR A 109 11.22 -16.74 -5.63
CA TYR A 109 11.47 -15.39 -5.10
C TYR A 109 12.92 -15.24 -4.66
N SER A 110 13.53 -14.10 -5.00
CA SER A 110 14.93 -13.84 -4.65
C SER A 110 15.17 -13.91 -3.14
N PRO A 111 16.35 -14.34 -2.69
CA PRO A 111 16.71 -14.30 -1.26
C PRO A 111 16.58 -12.90 -0.66
N ALA A 112 16.88 -11.86 -1.44
CA ALA A 112 16.75 -10.47 -1.02
C ALA A 112 15.29 -10.11 -0.71
N MET A 113 14.35 -10.47 -1.60
CA MET A 113 12.91 -10.24 -1.40
C MET A 113 12.40 -11.01 -0.19
N ARG A 114 12.74 -12.29 -0.06
CA ARG A 114 12.32 -13.15 1.05
C ARG A 114 12.76 -12.59 2.41
N SER A 115 14.04 -12.26 2.54
CA SER A 115 14.58 -11.69 3.79
C SER A 115 14.03 -10.30 4.09
N PHE A 116 13.77 -9.48 3.07
CA PHE A 116 13.13 -8.18 3.23
C PHE A 116 11.71 -8.31 3.79
N ILE A 117 10.90 -9.21 3.22
CA ILE A 117 9.56 -9.52 3.71
C ILE A 117 9.61 -10.00 5.17
N ALA A 118 10.51 -10.95 5.47
CA ALA A 118 10.67 -11.47 6.82
C ALA A 118 10.98 -10.37 7.85
N GLY A 119 11.85 -9.41 7.50
CA GLY A 119 12.16 -8.26 8.34
C GLY A 119 10.95 -7.36 8.59
N VAL A 120 10.20 -7.03 7.55
CA VAL A 120 8.98 -6.20 7.69
C VAL A 120 7.93 -6.90 8.56
N LEU A 121 7.70 -8.20 8.35
CA LEU A 121 6.75 -8.97 9.16
C LEU A 121 7.19 -9.03 10.63
N ALA A 122 8.47 -9.25 10.90
CA ALA A 122 9.00 -9.32 12.27
C ALA A 122 8.82 -8.01 13.05
N ARG A 123 8.82 -6.87 12.37
CA ARG A 123 8.66 -5.53 12.94
C ARG A 123 7.26 -4.94 12.80
N ALA A 124 6.34 -5.65 12.16
CA ALA A 124 5.01 -5.11 11.83
C ALA A 124 4.27 -4.55 13.05
N GLY A 125 4.29 -5.25 14.19
CA GLY A 125 3.65 -4.79 15.42
C GLY A 125 4.26 -3.50 15.98
N GLU A 126 5.59 -3.34 15.89
CA GLU A 126 6.30 -2.16 16.38
C GLU A 126 6.05 -0.94 15.50
N ILE A 127 6.09 -1.12 14.18
CA ILE A 127 5.91 -0.03 13.21
C ILE A 127 4.44 0.34 13.00
N CYS A 128 3.51 -0.51 13.43
CA CYS A 128 2.07 -0.27 13.28
C CYS A 128 1.63 1.07 13.90
N ALA A 129 2.18 1.47 15.04
CA ALA A 129 1.85 2.74 15.68
C ALA A 129 2.18 3.97 14.82
N PHE A 130 3.10 3.84 13.86
CA PHE A 130 3.51 4.91 12.94
C PHE A 130 2.79 4.83 11.60
N THR A 131 2.50 3.62 11.14
CA THR A 131 1.78 3.39 9.89
C THR A 131 0.27 3.49 10.04
N ASN A 132 -0.24 3.40 11.28
CA ASN A 132 -1.65 3.41 11.66
C ASN A 132 -1.85 4.25 12.94
N PRO A 133 -1.59 5.59 12.87
CA PRO A 133 -1.33 6.41 14.06
C PRO A 133 -2.58 6.91 14.80
N VAL A 134 -3.79 6.65 14.29
CA VAL A 134 -5.02 7.17 14.89
C VAL A 134 -5.98 6.03 15.29
N PRO A 135 -6.89 6.26 16.25
CA PRO A 135 -7.85 5.21 16.64
C PRO A 135 -8.67 4.63 15.49
N GLY A 136 -9.04 5.46 14.51
CA GLY A 136 -9.74 5.03 13.30
C GLY A 136 -8.94 4.07 12.41
N SER A 137 -7.61 4.07 12.52
CA SER A 137 -6.74 3.12 11.82
C SER A 137 -7.05 1.67 12.20
N TYR A 138 -7.27 1.42 13.47
CA TYR A 138 -7.53 0.07 14.00
C TYR A 138 -8.96 -0.42 13.67
N ALA A 139 -9.90 0.50 13.49
CA ALA A 139 -11.24 0.18 13.03
C ALA A 139 -11.28 -0.28 11.55
N ARG A 140 -10.20 -0.05 10.80
CA ARG A 140 -10.04 -0.48 9.40
C ARG A 140 -9.68 -1.97 9.32
N PHE A 141 -8.89 -2.50 10.25
CA PHE A 141 -8.32 -3.84 10.18
C PHE A 141 -9.37 -4.97 10.20
N GLY A 142 -9.11 -6.03 9.42
CA GLY A 142 -9.90 -7.25 9.43
C GLY A 142 -11.19 -7.20 8.61
N SER A 143 -11.36 -6.20 7.75
CA SER A 143 -12.51 -6.10 6.87
C SER A 143 -12.17 -5.37 5.56
N PHE A 144 -12.92 -5.64 4.50
CA PHE A 144 -12.81 -4.91 3.23
C PHE A 144 -11.36 -4.79 2.71
N GLU A 145 -10.66 -5.91 2.61
CA GLU A 145 -9.28 -6.01 2.10
C GLU A 145 -8.21 -5.31 2.97
N ALA A 146 -8.53 -4.90 4.21
CA ALA A 146 -7.53 -4.42 5.16
C ALA A 146 -6.98 -5.56 6.02
N PRO A 147 -5.66 -5.75 6.13
CA PRO A 147 -5.07 -6.87 6.86
C PRO A 147 -5.35 -6.77 8.36
N ARG A 148 -5.47 -7.93 9.01
CA ARG A 148 -5.55 -8.04 10.47
C ARG A 148 -4.39 -8.84 11.05
N TYR A 149 -3.85 -9.77 10.26
CA TYR A 149 -2.83 -10.72 10.69
C TYR A 149 -1.48 -10.40 10.05
N VAL A 150 -0.41 -10.73 10.75
CA VAL A 150 0.97 -10.57 10.28
C VAL A 150 1.30 -11.77 9.39
N ALA A 151 0.91 -11.70 8.15
CA ALA A 151 1.06 -12.77 7.17
C ALA A 151 1.36 -12.23 5.77
N TRP A 152 1.81 -13.09 4.88
CA TRP A 152 2.08 -12.77 3.50
C TRP A 152 1.55 -13.85 2.55
N SER A 153 1.29 -13.46 1.32
CA SER A 153 1.10 -14.39 0.21
C SER A 153 1.28 -13.70 -1.14
N HIS A 154 1.26 -14.49 -2.21
CA HIS A 154 1.12 -13.94 -3.54
C HIS A 154 -0.38 -13.77 -3.87
N GLN A 155 -0.73 -12.64 -4.52
CA GLN A 155 -2.05 -12.28 -5.05
C GLN A 155 -3.21 -12.11 -4.05
N ASN A 156 -3.15 -12.63 -2.82
CA ASN A 156 -4.23 -12.50 -1.85
C ASN A 156 -4.20 -11.12 -1.15
N ARG A 157 -5.35 -10.46 -1.08
CA ARG A 157 -5.50 -9.11 -0.53
C ARG A 157 -5.80 -9.05 0.97
N SER A 158 -6.05 -10.18 1.62
CA SER A 158 -6.28 -10.24 3.07
C SER A 158 -4.99 -10.20 3.89
N GLN A 159 -3.84 -10.32 3.24
CA GLN A 159 -2.52 -10.40 3.86
C GLN A 159 -1.91 -9.02 4.12
N LEU A 160 -1.02 -8.94 5.12
CA LEU A 160 -0.26 -7.71 5.41
C LEU A 160 0.73 -7.39 4.29
N ILE A 161 1.40 -8.40 3.74
CA ILE A 161 2.24 -8.27 2.56
C ILE A 161 1.70 -9.15 1.45
N ARG A 162 1.47 -8.55 0.31
CA ARG A 162 1.11 -9.23 -0.94
C ARG A 162 2.27 -9.12 -1.93
N ILE A 163 2.54 -10.19 -2.65
CA ILE A 163 3.40 -10.14 -3.84
C ILE A 163 2.48 -10.10 -5.06
N PRO A 164 2.29 -8.93 -5.69
CA PRO A 164 1.44 -8.82 -6.86
C PRO A 164 2.09 -9.49 -8.07
N ALA A 165 1.27 -9.94 -9.03
CA ALA A 165 1.77 -10.39 -10.31
C ALA A 165 2.59 -9.28 -10.98
N ALA A 166 3.71 -9.67 -11.59
CA ALA A 166 4.57 -8.77 -12.34
C ALA A 166 4.62 -9.22 -13.82
N PRO A 167 4.43 -8.31 -14.78
CA PRO A 167 4.45 -8.67 -16.20
C PRO A 167 5.85 -9.10 -16.67
N ALA A 168 6.90 -8.69 -15.98
CA ALA A 168 8.28 -9.10 -16.23
C ALA A 168 9.11 -8.97 -14.93
N PRO A 169 10.27 -9.65 -14.82
CA PRO A 169 11.10 -9.67 -13.61
C PRO A 169 11.50 -8.29 -13.07
N GLU A 170 11.73 -7.33 -13.93
CA GLU A 170 12.09 -5.96 -13.55
C GLU A 170 10.98 -5.23 -12.78
N TYR A 171 9.73 -5.67 -12.87
CA TYR A 171 8.59 -5.13 -12.13
C TYR A 171 8.28 -5.87 -10.82
N ALA A 172 9.15 -6.83 -10.43
CA ALA A 172 8.99 -7.55 -9.18
C ALA A 172 9.00 -6.58 -7.99
N ARG A 173 7.97 -6.69 -7.13
CA ARG A 173 7.77 -5.82 -5.98
C ARG A 173 6.96 -6.54 -4.91
N ILE A 174 6.97 -5.98 -3.73
CA ILE A 174 6.03 -6.32 -2.66
C ILE A 174 5.05 -5.16 -2.48
N GLU A 175 3.86 -5.46 -2.00
CA GLU A 175 2.86 -4.49 -1.59
C GLU A 175 2.62 -4.64 -0.09
N VAL A 176 2.97 -3.62 0.70
CA VAL A 176 2.67 -3.57 2.13
C VAL A 176 1.32 -2.88 2.31
N ARG A 177 0.33 -3.62 2.83
CA ARG A 177 -1.07 -3.21 2.88
C ARG A 177 -1.51 -2.65 4.24
N MET A 178 -0.63 -2.72 5.24
CA MET A 178 -0.90 -2.26 6.59
C MET A 178 -1.09 -0.74 6.69
N PRO A 179 -0.24 0.12 6.07
CA PRO A 179 -0.33 1.57 6.25
C PRO A 179 -1.67 2.14 5.79
N ASP A 180 -2.10 3.19 6.44
CA ASP A 180 -3.27 3.96 6.03
C ASP A 180 -2.94 5.42 5.72
N VAL A 181 -3.90 6.10 5.13
CA VAL A 181 -3.76 7.46 4.64
C VAL A 181 -3.52 8.52 5.72
N SER A 182 -3.66 8.20 7.01
CA SER A 182 -3.42 9.14 8.13
C SER A 182 -1.95 9.18 8.56
N CYS A 183 -1.14 8.20 8.16
CA CYS A 183 0.25 8.13 8.55
C CYS A 183 1.11 9.25 7.94
N ASN A 184 2.24 9.49 8.57
CA ASN A 184 3.32 10.31 8.00
C ASN A 184 4.13 9.44 7.02
N PRO A 185 4.13 9.75 5.70
CA PRO A 185 4.78 8.90 4.69
C PRO A 185 6.30 8.81 4.89
N TYR A 186 6.95 9.85 5.38
CA TYR A 186 8.40 9.81 5.64
C TYR A 186 8.73 8.78 6.71
N LEU A 187 7.99 8.78 7.83
CA LEU A 187 8.19 7.80 8.90
C LEU A 187 7.80 6.39 8.46
N ALA A 188 6.66 6.25 7.79
CA ALA A 188 6.21 4.96 7.30
C ALA A 188 7.22 4.32 6.34
N PHE A 189 7.71 5.06 5.35
CA PHE A 189 8.67 4.54 4.38
C PHE A 189 10.02 4.25 5.03
N ALA A 190 10.52 5.14 5.91
CA ALA A 190 11.78 4.92 6.62
C ALA A 190 11.74 3.66 7.48
N LEU A 191 10.65 3.43 8.24
CA LEU A 191 10.51 2.27 9.11
C LEU A 191 10.34 0.97 8.32
N LEU A 192 9.56 0.98 7.23
CA LEU A 192 9.40 -0.18 6.35
C LEU A 192 10.74 -0.58 5.70
N LEU A 193 11.50 0.40 5.21
CA LEU A 193 12.83 0.16 4.64
C LEU A 193 13.82 -0.34 5.69
N ALA A 194 13.86 0.29 6.88
CA ALA A 194 14.74 -0.13 7.96
C ALA A 194 14.46 -1.58 8.40
N ALA A 195 13.19 -1.93 8.57
CA ALA A 195 12.78 -3.30 8.92
C ALA A 195 13.16 -4.31 7.83
N GLY A 196 12.92 -3.97 6.57
CA GLY A 196 13.30 -4.82 5.44
C GLY A 196 14.81 -5.00 5.30
N PHE A 197 15.60 -3.94 5.47
CA PHE A 197 17.05 -4.02 5.44
C PHE A 197 17.62 -4.81 6.63
N GLU A 198 17.06 -4.65 7.84
CA GLU A 198 17.41 -5.52 8.98
C GLU A 198 17.20 -6.99 8.63
N GLY A 199 16.07 -7.32 8.00
CA GLY A 199 15.78 -8.67 7.54
C GLY A 199 16.84 -9.20 6.57
N MET A 200 17.26 -8.38 5.61
CA MET A 200 18.30 -8.73 4.64
C MET A 200 19.70 -8.88 5.28
N GLU A 201 20.10 -7.96 6.16
CA GLU A 201 21.39 -8.02 6.87
C GLU A 201 21.49 -9.26 7.74
N ARG A 202 20.42 -9.60 8.44
CA ARG A 202 20.33 -10.78 9.30
C ARG A 202 20.00 -12.06 8.55
N LYS A 203 19.77 -11.99 7.24
CA LYS A 203 19.35 -13.11 6.39
C LYS A 203 18.17 -13.87 6.98
N MET A 204 17.15 -13.11 7.45
CA MET A 204 15.98 -13.70 8.09
C MET A 204 15.26 -14.64 7.13
N GLU A 205 14.86 -15.79 7.65
CA GLU A 205 14.05 -16.76 6.90
C GLU A 205 12.60 -16.30 6.87
N LEU A 206 12.01 -16.35 5.70
CA LEU A 206 10.60 -16.07 5.51
C LEU A 206 9.78 -17.33 5.82
N ALA A 207 8.83 -17.22 6.73
CA ALA A 207 7.85 -18.27 6.99
C ALA A 207 7.07 -18.66 5.73
N GLU A 208 6.40 -19.79 5.76
CA GLU A 208 5.54 -20.23 4.65
C GLU A 208 4.42 -19.21 4.38
N GLU A 209 4.02 -19.12 3.12
CA GLU A 209 2.91 -18.25 2.75
C GLU A 209 1.58 -18.73 3.32
N THR A 210 0.68 -17.79 3.56
CA THR A 210 -0.69 -18.07 3.96
C THR A 210 -1.62 -17.86 2.76
N PRO A 211 -1.91 -18.89 1.96
CA PRO A 211 -2.56 -18.74 0.66
C PRO A 211 -4.07 -18.54 0.75
N TYR A 212 -4.68 -18.78 1.91
CA TYR A 212 -6.13 -18.69 2.10
C TYR A 212 -6.58 -17.30 2.56
N ASP A 213 -7.86 -17.01 2.37
CA ASP A 213 -8.48 -15.76 2.78
C ASP A 213 -8.62 -15.70 4.30
N LEU A 214 -7.88 -14.75 4.93
CA LEU A 214 -7.85 -14.57 6.38
C LEU A 214 -9.12 -13.93 6.95
N TYR A 215 -10.03 -13.40 6.14
CA TYR A 215 -11.32 -12.91 6.64
C TYR A 215 -12.30 -14.04 6.93
N THR A 216 -12.15 -15.15 6.25
CA THR A 216 -13.01 -16.34 6.38
C THR A 216 -12.33 -17.47 7.15
N ALA A 217 -11.05 -17.34 7.50
CA ALA A 217 -10.29 -18.34 8.22
C ALA A 217 -10.85 -18.55 9.64
N ASN A 218 -11.07 -19.81 10.01
CA ASN A 218 -11.41 -20.17 11.38
C ASN A 218 -10.20 -20.00 12.31
N ALA A 219 -10.45 -19.68 13.58
CA ALA A 219 -9.40 -19.46 14.58
C ALA A 219 -8.36 -20.59 14.66
N GLY A 220 -8.76 -21.86 14.45
CA GLY A 220 -7.85 -23.01 14.42
C GLY A 220 -6.96 -23.13 13.17
N ALA A 221 -7.12 -22.26 12.19
CA ALA A 221 -6.21 -22.20 11.03
C ALA A 221 -5.08 -21.17 11.24
N LEU A 222 -5.09 -20.48 12.39
CA LEU A 222 -4.18 -19.37 12.71
C LEU A 222 -3.21 -19.72 13.86
N GLU A 223 -3.30 -20.97 14.40
CA GLU A 223 -2.37 -21.59 15.32
C GLU A 223 -1.27 -22.35 14.55
#